data_53c1b770687009808238aa60eea67b84
#
_entry.id   53c1b770687009808238aa60eea67b84
#
_cell.length_a   1.000
_cell.length_b   1.000
_cell.length_c   1.000
_cell.angle_alpha   90.00
_cell.angle_beta   90.00
_cell.angle_gamma   90.00
#
_symmetry.space_group_name_H-M   'P 1'
#
loop_
_entity.id
_entity.type
_entity.pdbx_description
1 polymer ?
#
loop_
_entity_poly.entity_id
_entity_poly.type
_entity_poly.pdbx_seq_one_letter_code
_entity_poly.pdbx_strand_id
1 'polypeptide(L)'
;MKNRNINNHDNWETPAYIYDELNKEFNFDFDPCPICFDEITPDKDGLLIEWGQRNFVNPPYSRKLKEAFVKKAIEESKKGKLCVCLLPVSTSTILFHDYILPNAYDIRFLRGRVKFIGYNTFGEKVDNKAGMHDSMVVIFK
;
A
#
# COMPACT_ATOMS: atom_id res chain seq x y z
N MET A 1 13.25 15.05 13.05
CA MET A 1 11.90 14.69 12.62
C MET A 1 11.26 13.76 13.63
N LYS A 2 9.96 13.85 13.76
CA LYS A 2 9.22 13.00 14.70
C LYS A 2 9.05 11.58 14.18
N ASN A 3 8.99 10.63 15.08
CA ASN A 3 8.51 9.29 14.77
C ASN A 3 7.05 9.37 14.30
N ARG A 4 6.68 8.45 13.42
CA ARG A 4 5.28 8.32 13.01
C ARG A 4 4.60 7.27 13.89
N ASN A 5 3.50 7.66 14.53
CA ASN A 5 2.69 6.73 15.31
C ASN A 5 1.98 5.75 14.38
N ILE A 6 1.78 4.55 14.87
CA ILE A 6 1.02 3.53 14.16
C ILE A 6 -0.29 3.26 14.89
N ASN A 7 -1.27 2.78 14.12
CA ASN A 7 -2.51 2.22 14.63
C ASN A 7 -2.59 0.78 14.14
N ASN A 8 -2.64 -0.17 15.05
CA ASN A 8 -2.69 -1.60 14.68
C ASN A 8 -3.91 -1.94 13.82
N HIS A 9 -4.98 -1.17 13.91
CA HIS A 9 -6.15 -1.33 13.04
C HIS A 9 -5.88 -0.93 11.58
N ASP A 10 -4.78 -0.22 11.30
CA ASP A 10 -4.33 0.09 9.95
C ASP A 10 -3.37 -0.97 9.39
N ASN A 11 -2.98 -1.96 10.19
CA ASN A 11 -2.11 -3.05 9.74
C ASN A 11 -2.93 -4.12 9.01
N TRP A 12 -2.91 -4.08 7.70
CA TRP A 12 -3.60 -5.05 6.84
C TRP A 12 -2.57 -5.77 5.99
N GLU A 13 -2.19 -6.97 6.44
CA GLU A 13 -1.18 -7.76 5.74
C GLU A 13 -1.77 -8.34 4.44
N THR A 14 -1.02 -8.21 3.37
CA THR A 14 -1.40 -8.79 2.07
C THR A 14 -1.32 -10.31 2.16
N PRO A 15 -2.39 -11.04 1.78
CA PRO A 15 -2.31 -12.49 1.76
C PRO A 15 -1.30 -12.98 0.72
N ALA A 16 -0.66 -14.11 1.02
CA ALA A 16 0.41 -14.64 0.19
C ALA A 16 -0.03 -14.89 -1.26
N TYR A 17 -1.26 -15.35 -1.48
CA TYR A 17 -1.74 -15.64 -2.84
C TYR A 17 -1.80 -14.40 -3.74
N ILE A 18 -1.95 -13.21 -3.18
CA ILE A 18 -1.90 -11.95 -3.94
C ILE A 18 -0.45 -11.50 -4.11
N TYR A 19 0.31 -11.45 -3.00
CA TYR A 19 1.69 -10.97 -3.03
C TYR A 19 2.57 -11.82 -3.94
N ASP A 20 2.46 -13.14 -3.83
CA ASP A 20 3.32 -14.05 -4.59
C ASP A 20 3.08 -13.94 -6.10
N GLU A 21 1.83 -13.79 -6.53
CA GLU A 21 1.51 -13.59 -7.94
C GLU A 21 2.08 -12.28 -8.48
N LEU A 22 1.93 -11.20 -7.74
CA LEU A 22 2.50 -9.91 -8.13
C LEU A 22 4.03 -9.95 -8.11
N ASN A 23 4.62 -10.62 -7.12
CA ASN A 23 6.07 -10.73 -7.02
C ASN A 23 6.68 -11.56 -8.15
N LYS A 24 5.99 -12.58 -8.64
CA LYS A 24 6.41 -13.31 -9.83
C LYS A 24 6.50 -12.41 -11.05
N GLU A 25 5.55 -11.50 -11.20
CA GLU A 25 5.52 -10.59 -12.34
C GLU A 25 6.53 -9.45 -12.20
N PHE A 26 6.61 -8.84 -11.02
CA PHE A 26 7.34 -7.59 -10.83
C PHE A 26 8.67 -7.71 -10.10
N ASN A 27 8.92 -8.80 -9.40
CA ASN A 27 10.17 -9.06 -8.68
C ASN A 27 10.55 -7.92 -7.73
N PHE A 28 9.75 -7.69 -6.68
CA PHE A 28 9.91 -6.60 -5.75
C PHE A 28 11.23 -6.65 -4.98
N ASP A 29 11.83 -5.50 -4.74
CA ASP A 29 13.04 -5.36 -3.92
C ASP A 29 12.82 -4.47 -2.70
N PHE A 30 11.64 -3.84 -2.55
CA PHE A 30 11.38 -2.95 -1.43
C PHE A 30 9.89 -2.87 -1.10
N ASP A 31 9.58 -2.73 0.19
CA ASP A 31 8.24 -2.47 0.72
C ASP A 31 8.33 -1.24 1.65
N PRO A 32 7.77 -0.09 1.25
CA PRO A 32 7.87 1.13 2.05
C PRO A 32 6.95 1.17 3.26
N CYS A 33 5.99 0.26 3.36
CA CYS A 33 5.03 0.24 4.47
C CYS A 33 4.75 -1.18 4.97
N PRO A 34 5.79 -1.91 5.42
CA PRO A 34 5.59 -3.24 5.99
C PRO A 34 4.80 -3.13 7.29
N ILE A 35 4.20 -4.24 7.69
CA ILE A 35 3.49 -4.32 8.97
C ILE A 35 4.46 -3.96 10.10
N CYS A 36 4.03 -3.06 10.97
CA CYS A 36 4.83 -2.58 12.09
C CYS A 36 3.93 -2.35 13.31
N PHE A 37 4.42 -2.71 14.49
CA PHE A 37 3.66 -2.60 15.74
C PHE A 37 4.21 -1.54 16.69
N ASP A 38 5.37 -0.96 16.36
CA ASP A 38 6.01 0.09 17.13
C ASP A 38 6.04 1.41 16.35
N GLU A 39 6.35 2.50 17.02
CA GLU A 39 6.57 3.77 16.35
C GLU A 39 7.61 3.61 15.24
N ILE A 40 7.37 4.29 14.13
CA ILE A 40 8.26 4.25 12.98
C ILE A 40 9.20 5.45 13.05
N THR A 41 10.49 5.17 13.17
CA THR A 41 11.52 6.21 13.18
C THR A 41 11.69 6.82 11.79
N PRO A 42 12.16 8.09 11.69
CA PRO A 42 12.28 8.76 10.38
C PRO A 42 13.16 8.01 9.38
N ASP A 43 14.19 7.30 9.83
CA ASP A 43 15.08 6.52 8.97
C ASP A 43 14.42 5.26 8.38
N LYS A 44 13.28 4.86 8.91
CA LYS A 44 12.49 3.70 8.45
C LYS A 44 11.12 4.09 7.93
N ASP A 45 10.75 5.36 8.02
CA ASP A 45 9.44 5.82 7.57
C ASP A 45 9.41 5.91 6.04
N GLY A 46 8.61 5.05 5.43
CA GLY A 46 8.45 5.01 3.98
C GLY A 46 7.97 6.32 3.36
N LEU A 47 7.39 7.22 4.15
CA LEU A 47 7.01 8.56 3.66
C LEU A 47 8.19 9.54 3.60
N LEU A 48 9.29 9.23 4.28
CA LEU A 48 10.44 10.13 4.43
C LEU A 48 11.69 9.66 3.69
N ILE A 49 11.80 8.38 3.39
CA ILE A 49 13.00 7.79 2.77
C ILE A 49 12.79 7.58 1.27
N GLU A 50 13.89 7.41 0.58
CA GLU A 50 13.86 7.01 -0.82
C GLU A 50 13.56 5.52 -0.92
N TRP A 51 12.77 5.13 -1.93
CA TRP A 51 12.35 3.74 -2.11
C TRP A 51 13.33 2.97 -3.00
N GLY A 52 13.13 1.66 -3.10
CA GLY A 52 13.87 0.79 -4.00
C GLY A 52 13.48 0.99 -5.47
N GLN A 53 13.98 0.11 -6.32
CA GLN A 53 13.70 0.18 -7.75
C GLN A 53 12.37 -0.47 -8.12
N ARG A 54 11.93 -1.46 -7.36
CA ARG A 54 10.73 -2.25 -7.63
C ARG A 54 9.95 -2.42 -6.33
N ASN A 55 8.95 -1.60 -6.15
CA ASN A 55 8.29 -1.42 -4.86
C ASN A 55 6.90 -2.03 -4.84
N PHE A 56 6.60 -2.74 -3.75
CA PHE A 56 5.24 -3.18 -3.43
C PHE A 56 4.67 -2.35 -2.32
N VAL A 57 3.49 -1.77 -2.52
CA VAL A 57 2.88 -0.81 -1.58
C VAL A 57 1.48 -1.26 -1.22
N ASN A 58 1.30 -1.74 0.00
CA ASN A 58 -0.02 -1.93 0.60
C ASN A 58 -0.12 -0.94 1.76
N PRO A 59 -0.61 0.28 1.49
CA PRO A 59 -0.56 1.36 2.48
C PRO A 59 -1.56 1.16 3.61
N PRO A 60 -1.35 1.81 4.77
CA PRO A 60 -2.38 1.88 5.78
C PRO A 60 -3.69 2.43 5.20
N TYR A 61 -4.83 1.94 5.68
CA TYR A 61 -6.12 2.28 5.09
C TYR A 61 -6.73 3.58 5.61
N SER A 62 -6.15 4.18 6.66
CA SER A 62 -6.57 5.53 7.04
C SER A 62 -6.35 6.48 5.86
N ARG A 63 -7.32 7.33 5.62
CA ARG A 63 -7.37 8.19 4.42
C ARG A 63 -6.09 8.99 4.23
N LYS A 64 -5.64 9.66 5.30
CA LYS A 64 -4.48 10.55 5.24
C LYS A 64 -3.19 9.81 4.86
N LEU A 65 -2.94 8.66 5.50
CA LEU A 65 -1.75 7.87 5.22
C LEU A 65 -1.82 7.22 3.83
N LYS A 66 -2.97 6.69 3.46
CA LYS A 66 -3.17 6.11 2.14
C LYS A 66 -2.88 7.13 1.03
N GLU A 67 -3.43 8.32 1.15
CA GLU A 67 -3.16 9.39 0.18
C GLU A 67 -1.68 9.76 0.14
N ALA A 68 -1.04 9.86 1.30
CA ALA A 68 0.39 10.19 1.39
C ALA A 68 1.26 9.15 0.70
N PHE A 69 1.00 7.85 0.91
CA PHE A 69 1.75 6.78 0.27
C PHE A 69 1.52 6.72 -1.24
N VAL A 70 0.30 6.96 -1.70
CA VAL A 70 0.02 7.01 -3.15
C VAL A 70 0.75 8.17 -3.80
N LYS A 71 0.74 9.35 -3.20
CA LYS A 71 1.47 10.51 -3.71
C LYS A 71 2.98 10.25 -3.73
N LYS A 72 3.51 9.60 -2.70
CA LYS A 72 4.91 9.20 -2.65
C LYS A 72 5.24 8.21 -3.76
N ALA A 73 4.37 7.23 -4.00
CA ALA A 73 4.55 6.26 -5.08
C ALA A 73 4.63 6.95 -6.45
N ILE A 74 3.79 7.93 -6.69
CA ILE A 74 3.82 8.73 -7.92
C ILE A 74 5.15 9.48 -8.05
N GLU A 75 5.61 10.13 -6.99
CA GLU A 75 6.91 10.82 -6.99
C GLU A 75 8.06 9.87 -7.31
N GLU A 76 8.09 8.70 -6.64
CA GLU A 76 9.15 7.73 -6.85
C GLU A 76 9.12 7.14 -8.25
N SER A 77 7.93 6.94 -8.83
CA SER A 77 7.81 6.44 -10.20
C SER A 77 8.36 7.44 -11.22
N LYS A 78 8.25 8.73 -10.95
CA LYS A 78 8.82 9.78 -11.83
C LYS A 78 10.34 9.79 -11.83
N LYS A 79 10.97 9.12 -10.88
CA LYS A 79 12.42 8.89 -10.85
C LYS A 79 12.83 7.63 -11.63
N GLY A 80 11.92 6.99 -12.34
CA GLY A 80 12.17 5.78 -13.11
C GLY A 80 11.98 4.49 -12.34
N LYS A 81 11.34 4.54 -11.19
CA LYS A 81 11.08 3.36 -10.35
C LYS A 81 9.72 2.75 -10.64
N LEU A 82 9.59 1.46 -10.39
CA LEU A 82 8.30 0.77 -10.45
C LEU A 82 7.64 0.78 -9.07
N CYS A 83 6.39 1.20 -9.00
CA CYS A 83 5.60 1.17 -7.79
C CYS A 83 4.27 0.48 -8.06
N VAL A 84 4.02 -0.62 -7.39
CA VAL A 84 2.80 -1.43 -7.52
C VAL A 84 2.02 -1.30 -6.22
N CYS A 85 0.87 -0.64 -6.27
CA CYS A 85 0.05 -0.35 -5.09
C CYS A 85 -1.20 -1.21 -5.07
N LEU A 86 -1.47 -1.84 -3.93
CA LEU A 86 -2.71 -2.56 -3.68
C LEU A 86 -3.64 -1.63 -2.89
N LEU A 87 -4.73 -1.21 -3.49
CA LEU A 87 -5.60 -0.15 -2.96
C LEU A 87 -7.07 -0.56 -2.96
N PRO A 88 -7.88 -0.02 -2.03
CA PRO A 88 -9.32 -0.14 -2.14
C PRO A 88 -9.83 0.68 -3.34
N VAL A 89 -10.88 0.20 -3.98
CA VAL A 89 -11.52 0.91 -5.11
C VAL A 89 -12.42 2.02 -4.55
N SER A 90 -12.12 3.27 -4.91
CA SER A 90 -12.89 4.44 -4.50
C SER A 90 -12.91 5.45 -5.65
N THR A 91 -13.77 5.22 -6.61
CA THR A 91 -13.75 5.90 -7.92
C THR A 91 -14.32 7.31 -7.91
N SER A 92 -14.89 7.77 -6.80
CA SER A 92 -15.44 9.13 -6.70
C SER A 92 -14.52 10.11 -5.95
N THR A 93 -13.35 9.67 -5.52
CA THR A 93 -12.46 10.47 -4.69
C THR A 93 -11.54 11.38 -5.51
N ILE A 94 -11.08 12.46 -4.88
CA ILE A 94 -10.03 13.33 -5.43
C ILE A 94 -8.76 12.51 -5.69
N LEU A 95 -8.39 11.63 -4.77
CA LEU A 95 -7.23 10.77 -4.92
C LEU A 95 -7.29 9.99 -6.23
N PHE A 96 -8.43 9.39 -6.53
CA PHE A 96 -8.59 8.59 -7.76
C PHE A 96 -8.52 9.46 -9.01
N HIS A 97 -9.28 10.55 -9.06
CA HIS A 97 -9.39 11.38 -10.27
C HIS A 97 -8.18 12.27 -10.52
N ASP A 98 -7.62 12.88 -9.47
CA ASP A 98 -6.58 13.87 -9.63
C ASP A 98 -5.17 13.30 -9.53
N TYR A 99 -5.00 12.13 -8.91
CA TYR A 99 -3.68 11.52 -8.69
C TYR A 99 -3.52 10.17 -9.37
N ILE A 100 -4.45 9.24 -9.19
CA ILE A 100 -4.30 7.89 -9.72
C ILE A 100 -4.51 7.86 -11.23
N LEU A 101 -5.67 8.30 -11.72
CA LEU A 101 -5.99 8.24 -13.15
C LEU A 101 -4.95 8.94 -14.03
N PRO A 102 -4.49 10.17 -13.71
CA PRO A 102 -3.53 10.84 -14.57
C PRO A 102 -2.13 10.20 -14.58
N ASN A 103 -1.77 9.46 -13.54
CA ASN A 103 -0.40 8.97 -13.35
C ASN A 103 -0.24 7.47 -13.48
N ALA A 104 -1.32 6.70 -13.43
CA ALA A 104 -1.25 5.25 -13.49
C ALA A 104 -0.81 4.77 -14.86
N TYR A 105 0.17 3.87 -14.88
CA TYR A 105 0.52 3.14 -16.09
C TYR A 105 -0.54 2.09 -16.42
N ASP A 106 -1.05 1.40 -15.37
CA ASP A 106 -2.10 0.39 -15.50
C ASP A 106 -2.90 0.30 -14.21
N ILE A 107 -4.17 -0.03 -14.30
CA ILE A 107 -5.04 -0.29 -13.16
C ILE A 107 -5.72 -1.64 -13.41
N ARG A 108 -5.53 -2.57 -12.47
CA ARG A 108 -6.12 -3.92 -12.54
C ARG A 108 -7.12 -4.08 -11.41
N PHE A 109 -8.37 -4.33 -11.75
CA PHE A 109 -9.41 -4.59 -10.75
C PHE A 109 -9.39 -6.09 -10.41
N LEU A 110 -9.32 -6.40 -9.11
CA LEU A 110 -9.25 -7.79 -8.68
C LEU A 110 -10.64 -8.40 -8.61
N ARG A 111 -10.74 -9.65 -9.05
CA ARG A 111 -11.97 -10.42 -8.92
C ARG A 111 -12.11 -10.90 -7.50
N GLY A 112 -13.28 -10.67 -6.88
CA GLY A 112 -13.53 -11.01 -5.50
C GLY A 112 -12.81 -10.07 -4.52
N ARG A 113 -13.28 -10.05 -3.29
CA ARG A 113 -12.68 -9.22 -2.24
C ARG A 113 -11.49 -9.90 -1.63
N VAL A 114 -10.40 -9.16 -1.49
CA VAL A 114 -9.17 -9.66 -0.86
C VAL A 114 -9.42 -9.85 0.63
N LYS A 115 -9.03 -11.01 1.14
CA LYS A 115 -9.11 -11.34 2.56
C LYS A 115 -7.79 -10.97 3.23
N PHE A 116 -7.66 -9.70 3.60
CA PHE A 116 -6.47 -9.23 4.31
C PHE A 116 -6.37 -9.86 5.69
N ILE A 117 -5.14 -9.98 6.15
CA ILE A 117 -4.85 -10.42 7.52
C ILE A 117 -4.78 -9.16 8.38
N GLY A 118 -5.72 -9.04 9.33
CA GLY A 118 -5.78 -7.89 10.23
C GLY A 118 -5.13 -8.16 11.57
N TYR A 119 -5.03 -7.09 12.38
CA TYR A 119 -4.46 -7.15 13.73
C TYR A 119 -5.34 -6.33 14.67
N ASN A 120 -5.46 -6.80 15.92
CA ASN A 120 -6.20 -6.06 16.96
C ASN A 120 -5.29 -4.98 17.59
N THR A 121 -5.83 -4.23 18.56
CA THR A 121 -5.08 -3.18 19.27
C THR A 121 -3.84 -3.69 20.00
N PHE A 122 -3.81 -4.97 20.34
CA PHE A 122 -2.68 -5.61 21.03
C PHE A 122 -1.65 -6.18 20.05
N GLY A 123 -1.83 -6.00 18.75
CA GLY A 123 -0.91 -6.54 17.75
C GLY A 123 -1.11 -8.02 17.45
N GLU A 124 -2.18 -8.63 17.95
CA GLU A 124 -2.48 -10.03 17.69
C GLU A 124 -3.19 -10.18 16.35
N LYS A 125 -2.78 -11.20 15.61
CA LYS A 125 -3.38 -11.56 14.33
C LYS A 125 -4.83 -11.98 14.54
N VAL A 126 -5.75 -11.35 13.80
CA VAL A 126 -7.15 -11.75 13.79
C VAL A 126 -7.49 -12.39 12.46
N ASP A 127 -8.27 -13.46 12.51
CA ASP A 127 -8.70 -14.16 11.31
C ASP A 127 -9.50 -13.22 10.43
N ASN A 128 -9.18 -13.28 9.16
CA ASN A 128 -9.66 -12.33 8.20
C ASN A 128 -11.17 -12.44 8.02
N LYS A 129 -11.78 -11.33 8.08
CA LYS A 129 -13.10 -11.15 7.49
C LYS A 129 -12.87 -10.74 6.03
N ALA A 130 -13.78 -11.18 5.15
CA ALA A 130 -13.78 -10.68 3.79
C ALA A 130 -13.66 -9.15 3.82
N GLY A 131 -12.77 -8.59 3.02
CA GLY A 131 -12.60 -7.16 2.96
C GLY A 131 -13.91 -6.45 2.67
N MET A 132 -14.10 -5.29 3.28
CA MET A 132 -15.29 -4.48 3.06
C MET A 132 -15.25 -3.73 1.74
N HIS A 133 -14.11 -3.77 1.06
CA HIS A 133 -13.88 -3.00 -0.17
C HIS A 133 -13.41 -3.91 -1.30
N ASP A 134 -13.81 -3.58 -2.51
CA ASP A 134 -13.17 -4.13 -3.69
C ASP A 134 -11.75 -3.59 -3.77
N SER A 135 -10.85 -4.36 -4.35
CA SER A 135 -9.43 -4.00 -4.44
C SER A 135 -8.99 -3.85 -5.89
N MET A 136 -8.02 -2.97 -6.07
CA MET A 136 -7.35 -2.77 -7.36
C MET A 136 -5.84 -2.76 -7.17
N VAL A 137 -5.14 -3.13 -8.21
CA VAL A 137 -3.69 -3.01 -8.30
C VAL A 137 -3.38 -1.85 -9.23
N VAL A 138 -2.72 -0.83 -8.72
CA VAL A 138 -2.34 0.36 -9.50
C VAL A 138 -0.83 0.34 -9.72
N ILE A 139 -0.43 0.41 -10.98
CA ILE A 139 0.97 0.38 -11.37
C ILE A 139 1.39 1.77 -11.78
N PHE A 140 2.39 2.30 -11.12
CA PHE A 140 3.08 3.53 -11.49
C PHE A 140 4.50 3.18 -11.96
N LYS A 141 4.89 3.67 -13.14
CA LYS A 141 6.26 3.49 -13.62
C LYS A 141 6.69 4.53 -14.65
#